data_c395cbfbc485f29d639b842386fb06d1
#
_entry.id   c395cbfbc485f29d639b842386fb06d1
#
_cell.length_a   1.000
_cell.length_b   1.000
_cell.length_c   1.000
_cell.angle_alpha   90.00
_cell.angle_beta   90.00
_cell.angle_gamma   90.00
#
_symmetry.space_group_name_H-M   'P 1'
#
loop_
_entity.id
_entity.type
_entity.pdbx_description
1 polymer ?
#
loop_
_entity_poly.entity_id
_entity_poly.type
_entity_poly.pdbx_seq_one_letter_code
_entity_poly.pdbx_strand_id
1 'polypeptide(L)'
;MEQQFNYSNELSGKIALVTGGTKGAGRAIAERLKAAGATVVITARNKPEQADADLYFVPADLSKADEAQKVISEVLSTYGRLDILVNNLGGSSTPAGGFAALNDEDWISTLQANLLAPVRLDRGFLPQMIERGSGVIIHIASIQGKLPLYDSTLPYAASKAGLINYSKSLSNEVTPKGVRVLTVSPGWINTTASIDWLGEIARNANSTVEQAQQSVMDALGGIPYGRPAEPEEVAELVGFLVSPRAKYLTGTNFVIDGGTVPTI
;
A
#
# COMPACT_ATOMS: atom_id res chain seq x y z
N MET A 1 9.37 -15.05 -31.56
CA MET A 1 9.99 -15.54 -30.30
C MET A 1 9.68 -14.49 -29.25
N GLU A 2 8.69 -14.73 -28.40
CA GLU A 2 8.45 -13.90 -27.23
C GLU A 2 9.65 -14.06 -26.28
N GLN A 3 10.37 -13.00 -26.06
CA GLN A 3 11.43 -12.96 -25.06
C GLN A 3 10.74 -13.03 -23.70
N GLN A 4 10.67 -14.22 -23.12
CA GLN A 4 10.17 -14.42 -21.78
C GLN A 4 11.20 -13.82 -20.80
N PHE A 5 10.93 -12.61 -20.34
CA PHE A 5 11.77 -11.96 -19.34
C PHE A 5 11.64 -12.74 -18.02
N ASN A 6 12.72 -13.36 -17.60
CA ASN A 6 12.77 -14.04 -16.29
C ASN A 6 13.25 -13.04 -15.22
N TYR A 7 12.34 -12.59 -14.38
CA TYR A 7 12.61 -11.65 -13.29
C TYR A 7 12.81 -12.34 -11.93
N SER A 8 12.97 -13.65 -11.91
CA SER A 8 12.99 -14.48 -10.70
C SER A 8 14.10 -14.16 -9.70
N ASN A 9 15.15 -13.43 -10.11
CA ASN A 9 16.31 -13.12 -9.25
C ASN A 9 16.68 -11.63 -9.22
N GLU A 10 15.84 -10.75 -9.77
CA GLU A 10 16.18 -9.30 -9.86
C GLU A 10 16.31 -8.61 -8.49
N LEU A 11 15.74 -9.21 -7.43
CA LEU A 11 15.82 -8.72 -6.04
C LEU A 11 16.63 -9.68 -5.13
N SER A 12 17.44 -10.56 -5.71
CA SER A 12 18.27 -11.47 -4.93
C SER A 12 19.16 -10.74 -3.93
N GLY A 13 19.18 -11.21 -2.68
CA GLY A 13 19.93 -10.59 -1.57
C GLY A 13 19.33 -9.29 -1.04
N LYS A 14 18.15 -8.85 -1.49
CA LYS A 14 17.43 -7.70 -0.92
C LYS A 14 16.54 -8.12 0.24
N ILE A 15 16.49 -7.27 1.27
CA ILE A 15 15.55 -7.40 2.39
C ILE A 15 14.41 -6.44 2.16
N ALA A 16 13.19 -6.94 2.13
CA ALA A 16 11.98 -6.15 1.91
C ALA A 16 11.03 -6.24 3.12
N LEU A 17 10.40 -5.14 3.51
CA LEU A 17 9.30 -5.10 4.47
C LEU A 17 8.03 -4.66 3.74
N VAL A 18 6.95 -5.44 3.89
CA VAL A 18 5.62 -5.10 3.37
C VAL A 18 4.64 -4.99 4.53
N THR A 19 4.11 -3.80 4.77
CA THR A 19 3.10 -3.59 5.82
C THR A 19 1.71 -4.00 5.34
N GLY A 20 0.91 -4.62 6.23
CA GLY A 20 -0.37 -5.20 5.83
C GLY A 20 -0.22 -6.39 4.87
N GLY A 21 0.91 -7.14 4.98
CA GLY A 21 1.31 -8.17 4.04
C GLY A 21 0.62 -9.53 4.19
N THR A 22 -0.44 -9.63 4.99
CA THR A 22 -1.10 -10.92 5.26
C THR A 22 -2.28 -11.23 4.33
N LYS A 23 -2.83 -10.22 3.63
CA LYS A 23 -3.98 -10.36 2.74
C LYS A 23 -4.01 -9.27 1.66
N GLY A 24 -4.86 -9.46 0.64
CA GLY A 24 -5.11 -8.49 -0.43
C GLY A 24 -3.85 -8.05 -1.15
N ALA A 25 -3.79 -6.77 -1.55
CA ALA A 25 -2.66 -6.22 -2.29
C ALA A 25 -1.32 -6.38 -1.56
N GLY A 26 -1.29 -6.22 -0.23
CA GLY A 26 -0.07 -6.42 0.55
C GLY A 26 0.47 -7.85 0.47
N ARG A 27 -0.40 -8.85 0.47
CA ARG A 27 -0.01 -10.25 0.30
C ARG A 27 0.53 -10.49 -1.11
N ALA A 28 -0.18 -10.04 -2.13
CA ALA A 28 0.27 -10.17 -3.52
C ALA A 28 1.63 -9.48 -3.75
N ILE A 29 1.83 -8.29 -3.18
CA ILE A 29 3.12 -7.58 -3.22
C ILE A 29 4.22 -8.42 -2.54
N ALA A 30 3.97 -8.96 -1.34
CA ALA A 30 4.95 -9.77 -0.63
C ALA A 30 5.36 -11.02 -1.44
N GLU A 31 4.39 -11.72 -2.03
CA GLU A 31 4.63 -12.88 -2.89
C GLU A 31 5.39 -12.51 -4.16
N ARG A 32 5.05 -11.39 -4.80
CA ARG A 32 5.74 -10.89 -5.98
C ARG A 32 7.22 -10.55 -5.70
N LEU A 33 7.51 -9.89 -4.56
CA LEU A 33 8.89 -9.57 -4.17
C LEU A 33 9.68 -10.82 -3.82
N LYS A 34 9.06 -11.79 -3.12
CA LYS A 34 9.63 -13.10 -2.83
C LYS A 34 9.95 -13.86 -4.14
N ALA A 35 9.02 -13.91 -5.09
CA ALA A 35 9.22 -14.53 -6.39
C ALA A 35 10.36 -13.88 -7.21
N ALA A 36 10.69 -12.62 -6.93
CA ALA A 36 11.84 -11.91 -7.49
C ALA A 36 13.16 -12.14 -6.71
N GLY A 37 13.16 -13.01 -5.70
CA GLY A 37 14.35 -13.39 -4.93
C GLY A 37 14.64 -12.57 -3.69
N ALA A 38 13.73 -11.67 -3.26
CA ALA A 38 13.89 -10.94 -2.01
C ALA A 38 13.60 -11.83 -0.77
N THR A 39 14.31 -11.56 0.33
CA THR A 39 13.86 -11.98 1.67
C THR A 39 12.78 -11.01 2.13
N VAL A 40 11.57 -11.52 2.39
CA VAL A 40 10.42 -10.65 2.67
C VAL A 40 9.96 -10.80 4.11
N VAL A 41 9.88 -9.66 4.78
CA VAL A 41 9.23 -9.48 6.08
C VAL A 41 7.84 -8.92 5.84
N ILE A 42 6.84 -9.47 6.51
CA ILE A 42 5.47 -8.93 6.50
C ILE A 42 5.04 -8.57 7.92
N THR A 43 4.22 -7.54 8.05
CA THR A 43 3.63 -7.17 9.33
C THR A 43 2.13 -6.93 9.21
N ALA A 44 1.40 -7.35 10.21
CA ALA A 44 -0.03 -7.10 10.42
C ALA A 44 -0.38 -7.33 11.90
N ARG A 45 -1.57 -6.93 12.32
CA ARG A 45 -2.05 -7.15 13.71
C ARG A 45 -2.18 -8.63 14.05
N ASN A 46 -2.73 -9.41 13.13
CA ASN A 46 -3.01 -10.82 13.33
C ASN A 46 -2.14 -11.69 12.41
N LYS A 47 -1.70 -12.82 12.93
CA LYS A 47 -0.98 -13.83 12.13
C LYS A 47 -1.91 -14.35 11.02
N PRO A 48 -1.39 -14.56 9.80
CA PRO A 48 -2.18 -15.18 8.74
C PRO A 48 -2.58 -16.60 9.13
N GLU A 49 -3.77 -17.03 8.73
CA GLU A 49 -4.29 -18.38 9.01
C GLU A 49 -3.41 -19.48 8.37
N GLN A 50 -2.92 -19.20 7.17
CA GLN A 50 -1.94 -20.04 6.50
C GLN A 50 -0.55 -19.40 6.64
N ALA A 51 0.28 -19.99 7.48
CA ALA A 51 1.67 -19.58 7.62
C ALA A 51 2.42 -19.95 6.33
N ASP A 52 2.95 -18.95 5.64
CA ASP A 52 3.95 -19.16 4.61
C ASP A 52 5.31 -19.22 5.31
N ALA A 53 5.94 -20.40 5.29
CA ALA A 53 7.24 -20.63 5.96
C ALA A 53 8.36 -19.69 5.43
N ASP A 54 8.17 -19.14 4.24
CA ASP A 54 9.17 -18.32 3.56
C ASP A 54 8.93 -16.81 3.74
N LEU A 55 7.88 -16.39 4.46
CA LEU A 55 7.63 -15.01 4.83
C LEU A 55 7.81 -14.82 6.34
N TYR A 56 8.76 -13.96 6.72
CA TYR A 56 8.98 -13.64 8.13
C TYR A 56 7.88 -12.71 8.64
N PHE A 57 7.09 -13.17 9.60
CA PHE A 57 5.96 -12.39 10.12
C PHE A 57 6.28 -11.71 11.46
N VAL A 58 6.10 -10.39 11.51
CA VAL A 58 6.20 -9.59 12.73
C VAL A 58 4.80 -9.04 13.09
N PRO A 59 4.19 -9.49 14.20
CA PRO A 59 2.90 -8.98 14.63
C PRO A 59 3.04 -7.55 15.16
N ALA A 60 2.25 -6.61 14.61
CA ALA A 60 2.24 -5.22 15.07
C ALA A 60 0.97 -4.46 14.65
N ASP A 61 0.50 -3.57 15.51
CA ASP A 61 -0.46 -2.52 15.20
C ASP A 61 0.30 -1.22 14.89
N LEU A 62 0.60 -0.98 13.63
CA LEU A 62 1.41 0.16 13.19
C LEU A 62 0.72 1.52 13.40
N SER A 63 -0.56 1.56 13.78
CA SER A 63 -1.20 2.80 14.23
C SER A 63 -0.58 3.33 15.53
N LYS A 64 0.13 2.47 16.28
CA LYS A 64 0.82 2.78 17.52
C LYS A 64 2.33 2.98 17.29
N ALA A 65 2.88 4.00 17.91
CA ALA A 65 4.28 4.39 17.69
C ALA A 65 5.28 3.36 18.23
N ASP A 66 5.01 2.78 19.38
CA ASP A 66 5.82 1.75 20.02
C ASP A 66 5.84 0.44 19.24
N GLU A 67 4.72 0.04 18.67
CA GLU A 67 4.63 -1.14 17.80
C GLU A 67 5.39 -0.92 16.47
N ALA A 68 5.34 0.29 15.89
CA ALA A 68 6.17 0.62 14.74
C ALA A 68 7.67 0.53 15.08
N GLN A 69 8.08 1.03 16.25
CA GLN A 69 9.46 0.94 16.72
C GLN A 69 9.89 -0.52 16.94
N LYS A 70 9.01 -1.37 17.46
CA LYS A 70 9.24 -2.82 17.57
C LYS A 70 9.55 -3.47 16.22
N VAL A 71 8.75 -3.19 15.18
CA VAL A 71 9.02 -3.71 13.83
C VAL A 71 10.38 -3.25 13.31
N ILE A 72 10.71 -1.97 13.49
CA ILE A 72 12.01 -1.42 13.06
C ILE A 72 13.16 -2.17 13.76
N SER A 73 13.09 -2.31 15.08
CA SER A 73 14.10 -3.00 15.88
C SER A 73 14.25 -4.46 15.50
N GLU A 74 13.13 -5.18 15.31
CA GLU A 74 13.10 -6.59 14.92
C GLU A 74 13.77 -6.80 13.54
N VAL A 75 13.42 -5.99 12.56
CA VAL A 75 14.01 -6.10 11.20
C VAL A 75 15.49 -5.79 11.22
N LEU A 76 15.91 -4.72 11.91
CA LEU A 76 17.31 -4.33 11.94
C LEU A 76 18.16 -5.30 12.76
N SER A 77 17.66 -5.85 13.87
CA SER A 77 18.39 -6.85 14.65
C SER A 77 18.54 -8.17 13.93
N THR A 78 17.51 -8.58 13.14
CA THR A 78 17.52 -9.87 12.44
C THR A 78 18.36 -9.82 11.15
N TYR A 79 18.26 -8.73 10.38
CA TYR A 79 18.84 -8.65 9.04
C TYR A 79 19.96 -7.60 8.91
N GLY A 80 20.17 -6.76 9.91
CA GLY A 80 21.16 -5.67 9.89
C GLY A 80 20.78 -4.48 8.99
N ARG A 81 19.79 -4.63 8.12
CA ARG A 81 19.38 -3.60 7.16
C ARG A 81 17.97 -3.85 6.61
N LEU A 82 17.44 -2.83 5.94
CA LEU A 82 16.28 -2.92 5.05
C LEU A 82 16.64 -2.27 3.71
N ASP A 83 16.34 -2.94 2.59
CA ASP A 83 16.60 -2.41 1.24
C ASP A 83 15.33 -1.83 0.60
N ILE A 84 14.17 -2.45 0.87
CA ILE A 84 12.89 -2.11 0.27
C ILE A 84 11.83 -1.99 1.38
N LEU A 85 11.18 -0.83 1.47
CA LEU A 85 10.03 -0.62 2.35
C LEU A 85 8.78 -0.38 1.52
N VAL A 86 7.76 -1.23 1.68
CA VAL A 86 6.44 -1.02 1.07
C VAL A 86 5.44 -0.70 2.17
N ASN A 87 5.10 0.56 2.31
CA ASN A 87 4.06 1.08 3.19
C ASN A 87 2.69 0.85 2.55
N ASN A 88 2.17 -0.39 2.67
CA ASN A 88 0.90 -0.79 2.09
C ASN A 88 -0.25 -0.73 3.11
N LEU A 89 0.03 -0.85 4.41
CA LEU A 89 -1.02 -0.75 5.43
C LEU A 89 -1.89 0.49 5.22
N GLY A 90 -3.20 0.31 5.25
CA GLY A 90 -4.17 1.39 5.18
C GLY A 90 -5.58 0.88 4.89
N GLY A 91 -6.53 1.75 5.09
CA GLY A 91 -7.95 1.49 4.85
C GLY A 91 -8.82 2.52 5.53
N SER A 92 -10.11 2.47 5.24
CA SER A 92 -11.15 3.24 5.94
C SER A 92 -11.98 2.29 6.78
N SER A 93 -12.21 2.65 8.03
CA SER A 93 -13.14 1.97 8.96
C SER A 93 -14.11 2.97 9.59
N THR A 94 -14.17 4.18 9.05
CA THR A 94 -15.05 5.24 9.53
C THR A 94 -16.47 5.03 9.03
N PRO A 95 -17.50 5.48 9.81
CA PRO A 95 -18.88 5.38 9.40
C PRO A 95 -19.15 6.21 8.14
N ALA A 96 -20.09 5.75 7.31
CA ALA A 96 -20.65 6.56 6.21
C ALA A 96 -21.59 7.63 6.78
N GLY A 97 -21.86 8.69 5.99
CA GLY A 97 -22.77 9.79 6.36
C GLY A 97 -22.12 11.16 6.29
N GLY A 98 -20.95 11.26 5.67
CA GLY A 98 -20.25 12.51 5.45
C GLY A 98 -19.71 13.14 6.74
N PHE A 99 -19.49 14.45 6.74
CA PHE A 99 -18.81 15.14 7.85
C PHE A 99 -19.55 15.04 9.20
N ALA A 100 -20.87 14.97 9.17
CA ALA A 100 -21.69 14.97 10.37
C ALA A 100 -21.64 13.65 11.15
N ALA A 101 -21.24 12.54 10.50
CA ALA A 101 -21.10 11.23 11.10
C ALA A 101 -19.73 11.00 11.75
N LEU A 102 -18.78 11.92 11.58
CA LEU A 102 -17.37 11.74 11.97
C LEU A 102 -17.04 12.57 13.21
N ASN A 103 -16.35 11.95 14.15
CA ASN A 103 -15.79 12.58 15.33
C ASN A 103 -14.25 12.65 15.27
N ASP A 104 -13.61 13.30 16.26
CA ASP A 104 -12.16 13.45 16.30
C ASP A 104 -11.41 12.12 16.36
N GLU A 105 -11.98 11.09 17.02
CA GLU A 105 -11.35 9.78 17.11
C GLU A 105 -11.30 9.08 15.76
N ASP A 106 -12.35 9.20 14.93
CA ASP A 106 -12.37 8.71 13.55
C ASP A 106 -11.26 9.35 12.72
N TRP A 107 -11.06 10.66 12.85
CA TRP A 107 -9.98 11.39 12.19
C TRP A 107 -8.61 10.94 12.67
N ILE A 108 -8.39 10.94 13.98
CA ILE A 108 -7.09 10.60 14.58
C ILE A 108 -6.69 9.16 14.24
N SER A 109 -7.60 8.20 14.42
CA SER A 109 -7.32 6.79 14.14
C SER A 109 -6.99 6.55 12.67
N THR A 110 -7.72 7.21 11.77
CA THR A 110 -7.47 7.10 10.32
C THR A 110 -6.12 7.71 9.93
N LEU A 111 -5.78 8.89 10.45
CA LEU A 111 -4.48 9.52 10.22
C LEU A 111 -3.33 8.70 10.80
N GLN A 112 -3.50 8.11 11.97
CA GLN A 112 -2.50 7.24 12.60
C GLN A 112 -2.15 6.04 11.71
N ALA A 113 -3.15 5.37 11.13
CA ALA A 113 -2.95 4.18 10.32
C ALA A 113 -2.45 4.51 8.90
N ASN A 114 -3.02 5.54 8.24
CA ASN A 114 -2.81 5.79 6.83
C ASN A 114 -1.68 6.78 6.49
N LEU A 115 -1.29 7.63 7.45
CA LEU A 115 -0.26 8.66 7.27
C LEU A 115 0.88 8.50 8.25
N LEU A 116 0.60 8.44 9.56
CA LEU A 116 1.66 8.47 10.56
C LEU A 116 2.40 7.13 10.69
N ALA A 117 1.76 6.00 10.40
CA ALA A 117 2.43 4.70 10.36
C ALA A 117 3.55 4.67 9.29
N PRO A 118 3.31 5.03 8.01
CA PRO A 118 4.39 5.24 7.03
C PRO A 118 5.49 6.17 7.51
N VAL A 119 5.14 7.36 8.03
CA VAL A 119 6.13 8.34 8.51
C VAL A 119 7.04 7.76 9.60
N ARG A 120 6.49 6.95 10.52
CA ARG A 120 7.29 6.32 11.60
C ARG A 120 8.27 5.30 11.06
N LEU A 121 7.83 4.45 10.13
CA LEU A 121 8.68 3.43 9.51
C LEU A 121 9.77 4.07 8.63
N ASP A 122 9.42 5.07 7.83
CA ASP A 122 10.39 5.81 7.03
C ASP A 122 11.47 6.41 7.92
N ARG A 123 11.08 7.13 8.99
CA ARG A 123 12.02 7.73 9.94
C ARG A 123 12.94 6.70 10.60
N GLY A 124 12.45 5.49 10.84
CA GLY A 124 13.23 4.42 11.44
C GLY A 124 14.21 3.73 10.49
N PHE A 125 13.83 3.59 9.21
CA PHE A 125 14.66 2.88 8.24
C PHE A 125 15.54 3.79 7.37
N LEU A 126 15.17 5.05 7.17
CA LEU A 126 15.94 5.98 6.33
C LEU A 126 17.40 6.18 6.76
N PRO A 127 17.75 6.31 8.06
CA PRO A 127 19.14 6.54 8.44
C PRO A 127 20.10 5.52 7.85
N GLN A 128 19.81 4.23 7.98
CA GLN A 128 20.67 3.17 7.46
C GLN A 128 20.60 3.03 5.91
N MET A 129 19.48 3.42 5.25
CA MET A 129 19.41 3.48 3.81
C MET A 129 20.29 4.61 3.26
N ILE A 130 20.27 5.78 3.90
CA ILE A 130 21.07 6.95 3.55
C ILE A 130 22.56 6.66 3.75
N GLU A 131 22.93 6.04 4.88
CA GLU A 131 24.33 5.67 5.18
C GLU A 131 24.89 4.73 4.11
N ARG A 132 24.09 3.80 3.60
CA ARG A 132 24.49 2.90 2.50
C ARG A 132 24.38 3.53 1.09
N GLY A 133 23.76 4.71 0.96
CA GLY A 133 23.48 5.31 -0.33
C GLY A 133 22.55 4.48 -1.22
N SER A 134 21.66 3.67 -0.61
CA SER A 134 20.79 2.74 -1.34
C SER A 134 19.54 2.38 -0.53
N GLY A 135 18.37 2.54 -1.16
CA GLY A 135 17.08 2.14 -0.61
C GLY A 135 15.94 2.48 -1.55
N VAL A 136 14.81 1.80 -1.39
CA VAL A 136 13.57 2.10 -2.11
C VAL A 136 12.41 2.08 -1.13
N ILE A 137 11.62 3.16 -1.13
CA ILE A 137 10.38 3.28 -0.35
C ILE A 137 9.22 3.43 -1.31
N ILE A 138 8.20 2.59 -1.14
CA ILE A 138 6.93 2.67 -1.87
C ILE A 138 5.82 2.99 -0.88
N HIS A 139 5.07 4.06 -1.13
CA HIS A 139 3.85 4.38 -0.41
C HIS A 139 2.64 3.95 -1.23
N ILE A 140 1.82 3.04 -0.70
CA ILE A 140 0.53 2.70 -1.31
C ILE A 140 -0.50 3.73 -0.83
N ALA A 141 -0.78 4.68 -1.70
CA ALA A 141 -1.80 5.70 -1.47
C ALA A 141 -3.19 5.24 -1.96
N SER A 142 -3.90 6.06 -2.68
CA SER A 142 -5.18 5.77 -3.33
C SER A 142 -5.51 6.87 -4.32
N ILE A 143 -6.31 6.57 -5.35
CA ILE A 143 -6.95 7.60 -6.18
C ILE A 143 -7.79 8.58 -5.35
N GLN A 144 -8.30 8.15 -4.19
CA GLN A 144 -9.06 9.04 -3.30
C GLN A 144 -8.24 10.22 -2.75
N GLY A 145 -6.92 10.17 -2.81
CA GLY A 145 -6.10 11.36 -2.56
C GLY A 145 -6.26 12.47 -3.62
N LYS A 146 -6.89 12.17 -4.77
CA LYS A 146 -7.21 13.10 -5.85
C LYS A 146 -8.71 13.18 -6.15
N LEU A 147 -9.42 12.06 -5.99
CA LEU A 147 -10.86 11.91 -6.25
C LEU A 147 -11.55 11.43 -4.95
N PRO A 148 -11.81 12.32 -3.98
CA PRO A 148 -12.37 11.94 -2.69
C PRO A 148 -13.85 11.55 -2.78
N LEU A 149 -14.24 10.52 -2.00
CA LEU A 149 -15.64 10.16 -1.79
C LEU A 149 -16.11 10.85 -0.50
N TYR A 150 -16.86 11.94 -0.64
CA TYR A 150 -17.21 12.82 0.48
C TYR A 150 -18.19 12.21 1.49
N ASP A 151 -18.96 11.22 1.07
CA ASP A 151 -20.02 10.60 1.88
C ASP A 151 -19.53 9.43 2.75
N SER A 152 -18.34 8.89 2.48
CA SER A 152 -17.92 7.63 3.10
C SER A 152 -16.46 7.58 3.57
N THR A 153 -15.57 8.43 3.06
CA THR A 153 -14.12 8.24 3.29
C THR A 153 -13.32 9.52 3.52
N LEU A 154 -13.94 10.58 4.05
CA LEU A 154 -13.28 11.89 4.23
C LEU A 154 -11.90 11.82 4.92
N PRO A 155 -11.74 11.20 6.11
CA PRO A 155 -10.44 11.15 6.77
C PRO A 155 -9.43 10.30 6.00
N TYR A 156 -9.89 9.24 5.34
CA TYR A 156 -9.05 8.39 4.51
C TYR A 156 -8.54 9.15 3.28
N ALA A 157 -9.41 9.82 2.56
CA ALA A 157 -9.04 10.62 1.39
C ALA A 157 -8.02 11.70 1.76
N ALA A 158 -8.27 12.44 2.86
CA ALA A 158 -7.33 13.44 3.37
C ALA A 158 -5.97 12.83 3.75
N SER A 159 -5.97 11.67 4.42
CA SER A 159 -4.72 10.99 4.79
C SER A 159 -3.93 10.51 3.56
N LYS A 160 -4.61 10.03 2.51
CA LYS A 160 -3.95 9.58 1.28
C LYS A 160 -3.44 10.75 0.43
N ALA A 161 -4.14 11.89 0.41
CA ALA A 161 -3.62 13.13 -0.16
C ALA A 161 -2.36 13.62 0.58
N GLY A 162 -2.40 13.59 1.92
CA GLY A 162 -1.25 13.89 2.77
C GLY A 162 -0.07 12.96 2.51
N LEU A 163 -0.31 11.65 2.34
CA LEU A 163 0.72 10.66 2.05
C LEU A 163 1.38 10.89 0.69
N ILE A 164 0.61 11.25 -0.36
CA ILE A 164 1.15 11.58 -1.68
C ILE A 164 2.08 12.79 -1.58
N ASN A 165 1.65 13.85 -0.88
CA ASN A 165 2.46 15.05 -0.70
C ASN A 165 3.72 14.78 0.14
N TYR A 166 3.58 14.07 1.26
CA TYR A 166 4.69 13.63 2.10
C TYR A 166 5.72 12.82 1.30
N SER A 167 5.26 11.85 0.52
CA SER A 167 6.12 11.01 -0.32
C SER A 167 6.95 11.86 -1.30
N LYS A 168 6.31 12.84 -1.94
CA LYS A 168 7.01 13.78 -2.85
C LYS A 168 8.04 14.61 -2.11
N SER A 169 7.69 15.18 -0.97
CA SER A 169 8.59 15.99 -0.15
C SER A 169 9.80 15.18 0.30
N LEU A 170 9.55 13.97 0.82
CA LEU A 170 10.59 13.05 1.25
C LEU A 170 11.53 12.66 0.10
N SER A 171 10.99 12.40 -1.10
CA SER A 171 11.81 12.06 -2.26
C SER A 171 12.82 13.15 -2.61
N ASN A 172 12.42 14.42 -2.51
CA ASN A 172 13.31 15.56 -2.79
C ASN A 172 14.48 15.63 -1.79
N GLU A 173 14.23 15.25 -0.54
CA GLU A 173 15.25 15.26 0.52
C GLU A 173 16.24 14.10 0.40
N VAL A 174 15.74 12.88 0.11
CA VAL A 174 16.54 11.66 0.28
C VAL A 174 17.07 11.08 -1.04
N THR A 175 16.52 11.46 -2.20
CA THR A 175 17.03 10.99 -3.49
C THR A 175 18.48 11.40 -3.75
N PRO A 176 18.93 12.62 -3.43
CA PRO A 176 20.35 12.99 -3.53
C PRO A 176 21.28 12.13 -2.65
N LYS A 177 20.71 11.44 -1.66
CA LYS A 177 21.41 10.53 -0.73
C LYS A 177 21.27 9.06 -1.14
N GLY A 178 20.81 8.78 -2.37
CA GLY A 178 20.72 7.44 -2.95
C GLY A 178 19.45 6.64 -2.62
N VAL A 179 18.44 7.25 -1.98
CA VAL A 179 17.18 6.57 -1.63
C VAL A 179 16.06 7.05 -2.56
N ARG A 180 15.39 6.12 -3.23
CA ARG A 180 14.21 6.43 -4.06
C ARG A 180 12.93 6.33 -3.24
N VAL A 181 12.03 7.28 -3.43
CA VAL A 181 10.69 7.28 -2.80
C VAL A 181 9.65 7.47 -3.89
N LEU A 182 8.65 6.59 -3.92
CA LEU A 182 7.62 6.55 -4.94
C LEU A 182 6.26 6.31 -4.30
N THR A 183 5.23 6.73 -4.98
CA THR A 183 3.84 6.47 -4.58
C THR A 183 3.14 5.64 -5.65
N VAL A 184 2.34 4.67 -5.22
CA VAL A 184 1.36 3.98 -6.05
C VAL A 184 -0.02 4.32 -5.53
N SER A 185 -0.90 4.78 -6.40
CA SER A 185 -2.29 5.14 -6.08
C SER A 185 -3.25 4.23 -6.83
N PRO A 186 -3.64 3.09 -6.23
CA PRO A 186 -4.63 2.21 -6.84
C PRO A 186 -6.01 2.86 -6.85
N GLY A 187 -6.82 2.46 -7.84
CA GLY A 187 -8.26 2.54 -7.81
C GLY A 187 -8.88 1.46 -6.92
N TRP A 188 -10.06 0.99 -7.31
CA TRP A 188 -10.67 -0.14 -6.62
C TRP A 188 -9.93 -1.44 -6.92
N ILE A 189 -9.56 -2.18 -5.85
CA ILE A 189 -8.88 -3.48 -5.93
C ILE A 189 -9.86 -4.57 -5.46
N ASN A 190 -9.94 -5.66 -6.20
CA ASN A 190 -10.76 -6.83 -5.90
C ASN A 190 -10.10 -7.69 -4.80
N THR A 191 -10.23 -7.27 -3.55
CA THR A 191 -9.71 -7.97 -2.38
C THR A 191 -10.81 -8.71 -1.64
N THR A 192 -10.47 -9.69 -0.81
CA THR A 192 -11.46 -10.35 0.07
C THR A 192 -12.28 -9.33 0.86
N ALA A 193 -11.64 -8.29 1.40
CA ALA A 193 -12.33 -7.24 2.14
C ALA A 193 -13.32 -6.45 1.26
N SER A 194 -13.00 -6.20 -0.02
CA SER A 194 -13.93 -5.53 -0.94
C SER A 194 -15.07 -6.45 -1.37
N ILE A 195 -14.81 -7.74 -1.50
CA ILE A 195 -15.87 -8.74 -1.80
C ILE A 195 -16.84 -8.87 -0.62
N ASP A 196 -16.33 -8.95 0.61
CA ASP A 196 -17.17 -8.99 1.82
C ASP A 196 -18.03 -7.72 1.92
N TRP A 197 -17.44 -6.55 1.69
CA TRP A 197 -18.14 -5.27 1.68
C TRP A 197 -19.23 -5.20 0.59
N LEU A 198 -18.97 -5.69 -0.64
CA LEU A 198 -19.99 -5.82 -1.68
C LEU A 198 -21.13 -6.74 -1.25
N GLY A 199 -20.81 -7.84 -0.57
CA GLY A 199 -21.83 -8.74 0.00
C GLY A 199 -22.71 -8.04 1.03
N GLU A 200 -22.17 -7.12 1.83
CA GLU A 200 -22.95 -6.31 2.76
C GLU A 200 -23.87 -5.32 2.03
N ILE A 201 -23.35 -4.61 1.02
CA ILE A 201 -24.15 -3.70 0.18
C ILE A 201 -25.30 -4.47 -0.46
N ALA A 202 -25.00 -5.61 -1.08
CA ALA A 202 -26.00 -6.44 -1.76
C ALA A 202 -27.12 -6.87 -0.79
N ARG A 203 -26.76 -7.34 0.42
CA ARG A 203 -27.74 -7.71 1.46
C ARG A 203 -28.63 -6.54 1.88
N ASN A 204 -28.02 -5.38 2.14
CA ASN A 204 -28.73 -4.18 2.62
C ASN A 204 -29.66 -3.60 1.53
N ALA A 205 -29.31 -3.76 0.26
CA ALA A 205 -30.10 -3.28 -0.89
C ALA A 205 -31.07 -4.34 -1.45
N ASN A 206 -31.13 -5.56 -0.89
CA ASN A 206 -31.87 -6.70 -1.46
C ASN A 206 -31.52 -6.93 -2.95
N SER A 207 -30.22 -6.84 -3.28
CA SER A 207 -29.69 -6.96 -4.66
C SER A 207 -28.69 -8.12 -4.76
N THR A 208 -28.17 -8.38 -5.96
CA THR A 208 -27.06 -9.31 -6.16
C THR A 208 -25.71 -8.62 -5.93
N VAL A 209 -24.63 -9.41 -5.74
CA VAL A 209 -23.27 -8.88 -5.60
C VAL A 209 -22.83 -8.14 -6.88
N GLU A 210 -23.24 -8.64 -8.05
CA GLU A 210 -22.95 -8.01 -9.35
C GLU A 210 -23.65 -6.65 -9.47
N GLN A 211 -24.90 -6.54 -8.99
CA GLN A 211 -25.63 -5.26 -8.97
C GLN A 211 -24.99 -4.28 -7.98
N ALA A 212 -24.56 -4.75 -6.82
CA ALA A 212 -23.83 -3.94 -5.85
C ALA A 212 -22.48 -3.46 -6.44
N GLN A 213 -21.76 -4.34 -7.12
CA GLN A 213 -20.52 -3.99 -7.81
C GLN A 213 -20.75 -2.90 -8.86
N GLN A 214 -21.77 -3.07 -9.71
CA GLN A 214 -22.11 -2.08 -10.72
C GLN A 214 -22.47 -0.73 -10.09
N SER A 215 -23.27 -0.74 -9.02
CA SER A 215 -23.63 0.48 -8.29
C SER A 215 -22.43 1.23 -7.74
N VAL A 216 -21.44 0.50 -7.19
CA VAL A 216 -20.18 1.11 -6.71
C VAL A 216 -19.36 1.65 -7.88
N MET A 217 -19.28 0.93 -8.99
CA MET A 217 -18.60 1.41 -10.20
C MET A 217 -19.25 2.71 -10.72
N ASP A 218 -20.56 2.77 -10.75
CA ASP A 218 -21.32 3.95 -11.19
C ASP A 218 -21.08 5.14 -10.25
N ALA A 219 -21.05 4.91 -8.93
CA ALA A 219 -20.74 5.93 -7.92
C ALA A 219 -19.31 6.50 -8.05
N LEU A 220 -18.38 5.72 -8.57
CA LEU A 220 -17.01 6.17 -8.90
C LEU A 220 -16.94 6.96 -10.21
N GLY A 221 -18.03 7.09 -10.94
CA GLY A 221 -18.04 7.69 -12.29
C GLY A 221 -17.65 6.70 -13.40
N GLY A 222 -17.61 5.42 -13.09
CA GLY A 222 -17.21 4.33 -13.97
C GLY A 222 -15.75 3.92 -13.80
N ILE A 223 -15.45 2.70 -14.24
CA ILE A 223 -14.10 2.21 -14.46
C ILE A 223 -13.95 1.91 -15.95
N PRO A 224 -13.25 2.75 -16.74
CA PRO A 224 -13.15 2.54 -18.20
C PRO A 224 -12.66 1.15 -18.59
N TYR A 225 -11.79 0.53 -17.78
CA TYR A 225 -11.31 -0.83 -17.99
C TYR A 225 -12.39 -1.91 -17.76
N GLY A 226 -13.54 -1.56 -17.18
CA GLY A 226 -14.71 -2.43 -17.01
C GLY A 226 -14.73 -3.30 -15.75
N ARG A 227 -13.66 -3.29 -14.94
CA ARG A 227 -13.58 -4.04 -13.68
C ARG A 227 -12.60 -3.41 -12.68
N PRO A 228 -12.70 -3.74 -11.39
CA PRO A 228 -11.65 -3.48 -10.41
C PRO A 228 -10.32 -4.15 -10.80
N ALA A 229 -9.21 -3.64 -10.28
CA ALA A 229 -7.91 -4.28 -10.43
C ALA A 229 -7.82 -5.53 -9.55
N GLU A 230 -7.09 -6.55 -10.00
CA GLU A 230 -6.67 -7.65 -9.13
C GLU A 230 -5.45 -7.25 -8.29
N PRO A 231 -5.29 -7.80 -7.07
CA PRO A 231 -4.13 -7.53 -6.21
C PRO A 231 -2.78 -7.72 -6.90
N GLU A 232 -2.68 -8.72 -7.77
CA GLU A 232 -1.48 -9.08 -8.53
C GLU A 232 -1.09 -7.98 -9.53
N GLU A 233 -2.05 -7.26 -10.11
CA GLU A 233 -1.78 -6.16 -11.04
C GLU A 233 -1.08 -4.99 -10.32
N VAL A 234 -1.49 -4.70 -9.08
CA VAL A 234 -0.79 -3.73 -8.23
C VAL A 234 0.59 -4.24 -7.83
N ALA A 235 0.71 -5.54 -7.52
CA ALA A 235 1.96 -6.17 -7.12
C ALA A 235 3.00 -6.15 -8.24
N GLU A 236 2.59 -6.34 -9.51
CA GLU A 236 3.51 -6.25 -10.66
C GLU A 236 4.07 -4.84 -10.83
N LEU A 237 3.23 -3.80 -10.67
CA LEU A 237 3.71 -2.42 -10.71
C LEU A 237 4.72 -2.16 -9.58
N VAL A 238 4.42 -2.57 -8.35
CA VAL A 238 5.35 -2.42 -7.22
C VAL A 238 6.65 -3.18 -7.48
N GLY A 239 6.58 -4.43 -7.96
CA GLY A 239 7.74 -5.24 -8.33
C GLY A 239 8.64 -4.54 -9.36
N PHE A 240 8.05 -3.94 -10.39
CA PHE A 240 8.80 -3.10 -11.34
C PHE A 240 9.45 -1.90 -10.67
N LEU A 241 8.69 -1.14 -9.87
CA LEU A 241 9.17 0.10 -9.26
C LEU A 241 10.33 -0.10 -8.26
N VAL A 242 10.36 -1.21 -7.54
CA VAL A 242 11.45 -1.50 -6.62
C VAL A 242 12.68 -2.09 -7.32
N SER A 243 12.53 -2.58 -8.55
CA SER A 243 13.59 -3.24 -9.31
C SER A 243 14.66 -2.26 -9.84
N PRO A 244 15.84 -2.77 -10.25
CA PRO A 244 16.86 -1.97 -10.91
C PRO A 244 16.42 -1.34 -12.25
N ARG A 245 15.38 -1.88 -12.89
CA ARG A 245 14.81 -1.35 -14.15
C ARG A 245 14.20 0.04 -13.96
N ALA A 246 13.69 0.34 -12.76
CA ALA A 246 13.07 1.61 -12.40
C ALA A 246 14.07 2.60 -11.74
N LYS A 247 15.37 2.40 -11.86
CA LYS A 247 16.41 3.15 -11.12
C LYS A 247 16.37 4.67 -11.28
N TYR A 248 15.79 5.18 -12.38
CA TYR A 248 15.67 6.61 -12.64
C TYR A 248 14.32 7.20 -12.19
N LEU A 249 13.42 6.37 -11.65
CA LEU A 249 12.12 6.80 -11.15
C LEU A 249 12.18 7.09 -9.65
N THR A 250 11.79 8.31 -9.27
CA THR A 250 11.63 8.75 -7.89
C THR A 250 10.69 9.96 -7.83
N GLY A 251 10.01 10.17 -6.69
CA GLY A 251 9.14 11.32 -6.46
C GLY A 251 7.88 11.37 -7.32
N THR A 252 7.52 10.26 -7.97
CA THR A 252 6.35 10.15 -8.85
C THR A 252 5.24 9.37 -8.17
N ASN A 253 4.01 9.79 -8.39
CA ASN A 253 2.81 9.06 -8.03
C ASN A 253 2.29 8.31 -9.27
N PHE A 254 2.32 6.99 -9.23
CA PHE A 254 1.81 6.11 -10.26
C PHE A 254 0.36 5.74 -9.95
N VAL A 255 -0.55 6.16 -10.80
CA VAL A 255 -1.98 5.79 -10.71
C VAL A 255 -2.18 4.48 -11.45
N ILE A 256 -2.87 3.53 -10.79
CA ILE A 256 -3.28 2.23 -11.36
C ILE A 256 -4.76 2.02 -11.00
N ASP A 257 -5.66 2.48 -11.86
CA ASP A 257 -7.08 2.63 -11.53
C ASP A 257 -8.04 2.25 -12.67
N GLY A 258 -7.52 1.66 -13.75
CA GLY A 258 -8.32 1.32 -14.92
C GLY A 258 -8.93 2.54 -15.63
N GLY A 259 -8.38 3.74 -15.42
CA GLY A 259 -8.84 4.99 -16.01
C GLY A 259 -9.96 5.69 -15.22
N THR A 260 -10.16 5.32 -13.94
CA THR A 260 -11.24 5.89 -13.10
C THR A 260 -11.09 7.39 -12.87
N VAL A 261 -9.86 7.88 -12.62
CA VAL A 261 -9.59 9.31 -12.46
C VAL A 261 -9.71 10.01 -13.81
N PRO A 262 -10.64 10.95 -14.01
CA PRO A 262 -10.93 11.53 -15.32
C PRO A 262 -9.95 12.64 -15.74
N THR A 263 -8.94 12.93 -14.91
CA THR A 263 -7.96 14.01 -15.14
C THR A 263 -6.53 13.48 -15.17
N ILE A 264 -5.63 14.19 -15.84
CA ILE A 264 -4.18 13.94 -15.88
C ILE A 264 -3.46 14.51 -14.67
#